data_818e9e5fa4950b56375947ed470dce31
#
_entry.id   818e9e5fa4950b56375947ed470dce31
#
_cell.length_a   1.000
_cell.length_b   1.000
_cell.length_c   1.000
_cell.angle_alpha   90.00
_cell.angle_beta   90.00
_cell.angle_gamma   90.00
#
_symmetry.space_group_name_H-M   'P 1'
#
loop_
_entity.id
_entity.type
_entity.pdbx_description
1 polymer ?
#
loop_
_entity_poly.entity_id
_entity_poly.type
_entity_poly.pdbx_seq_one_letter_code
_entity_poly.pdbx_strand_id
1 'polypeptide(L)'
;MPISPTPTRTLTVAAARRIALAAQGFAATRPSGPPTRRTVMKVLDSTRLLQLDSVSAVVRAHYSPVFARIGAYDRALLDEAAWSHSARRPRKLVEYWAHEAALLPVEDWSLMRWRMAQYRTGRWNGMREVYQRNPRLAEDVLGVIAEFGASTAGEVERHLELDRPRAKDNWGWNYSDTKVVCEALFAAGELTVPKRVGFQRHYDLAERVIPEDVRTRTLDETEAVRELVRRAASAHGIGTETDLRDYYRLTRKQTEPAIADLLDAGELEQVAVAGWDKPAYLHAEARTPRRVSGAALLCPFDPLIFFRARTERLFDFHYRIEIYTPEHKRVHGYYVFPFLLDGELVARVDLRAERGTGRLLVPGAFAEPGRDIARVAAELAQSLRELADWLELDTIEVGERGDLAPALGAVLHSRLSA
;
A
#
# COMPACT_ATOMS: atom_id res chain seq x y z
N MET A 1 -28.50 -19.69 14.14
CA MET A 1 -27.66 -18.60 14.68
C MET A 1 -26.31 -19.21 14.95
N PRO A 2 -25.21 -18.78 14.32
CA PRO A 2 -23.90 -19.26 14.69
C PRO A 2 -23.60 -18.73 16.10
N ILE A 3 -23.35 -19.64 17.01
CA ILE A 3 -22.87 -19.33 18.37
C ILE A 3 -21.48 -18.73 18.16
N SER A 4 -21.33 -17.40 18.33
CA SER A 4 -20.00 -16.80 18.39
C SER A 4 -19.28 -17.43 19.59
N PRO A 5 -18.17 -18.13 19.39
CA PRO A 5 -17.43 -18.68 20.53
C PRO A 5 -17.06 -17.54 21.48
N THR A 6 -17.19 -17.79 22.77
CA THR A 6 -16.81 -16.81 23.79
C THR A 6 -15.30 -16.58 23.67
N PRO A 7 -14.82 -15.31 23.68
CA PRO A 7 -13.39 -15.02 23.60
C PRO A 7 -12.60 -15.79 24.66
N THR A 8 -11.54 -16.46 24.28
CA THR A 8 -10.72 -17.28 25.17
C THR A 8 -9.90 -16.43 26.15
N ARG A 9 -9.55 -15.20 25.75
CA ARG A 9 -8.80 -14.24 26.57
C ARG A 9 -9.06 -12.80 26.17
N THR A 10 -8.74 -11.88 27.08
CA THR A 10 -8.79 -10.43 26.82
C THR A 10 -7.38 -9.85 26.76
N LEU A 11 -7.08 -9.11 25.71
CA LEU A 11 -5.84 -8.37 25.53
C LEU A 11 -6.06 -6.88 25.82
N THR A 12 -5.01 -6.19 26.24
CA THR A 12 -5.02 -4.72 26.29
C THR A 12 -4.82 -4.13 24.89
N VAL A 13 -5.27 -2.90 24.65
CA VAL A 13 -4.99 -2.19 23.39
C VAL A 13 -3.47 -2.07 23.14
N ALA A 14 -2.69 -1.83 24.21
CA ALA A 14 -1.23 -1.77 24.11
C ALA A 14 -0.62 -3.10 23.64
N ALA A 15 -1.16 -4.25 24.08
CA ALA A 15 -0.72 -5.56 23.60
C ALA A 15 -1.13 -5.76 22.13
N ALA A 16 -2.36 -5.44 21.74
CA ALA A 16 -2.84 -5.51 20.38
C ALA A 16 -2.00 -4.63 19.43
N ARG A 17 -1.64 -3.43 19.86
CA ARG A 17 -0.75 -2.51 19.13
C ARG A 17 0.63 -3.12 18.89
N ARG A 18 1.27 -3.69 19.91
CA ARG A 18 2.58 -4.34 19.78
C ARG A 18 2.53 -5.57 18.85
N ILE A 19 1.46 -6.34 18.91
CA ILE A 19 1.22 -7.46 17.97
C ILE A 19 1.14 -6.94 16.54
N ALA A 20 0.33 -5.92 16.29
CA ALA A 20 0.16 -5.32 14.97
C ALA A 20 1.47 -4.75 14.42
N LEU A 21 2.25 -4.06 15.24
CA LEU A 21 3.56 -3.53 14.87
C LEU A 21 4.56 -4.64 14.54
N ALA A 22 4.56 -5.71 15.32
CA ALA A 22 5.43 -6.86 15.09
C ALA A 22 5.09 -7.58 13.79
N ALA A 23 3.80 -7.81 13.52
CA ALA A 23 3.33 -8.42 12.29
C ALA A 23 3.72 -7.59 11.05
N GLN A 24 3.66 -6.27 11.17
CA GLN A 24 4.05 -5.33 10.12
C GLN A 24 5.56 -5.06 10.02
N GLY A 25 6.39 -5.78 10.78
CA GLY A 25 7.86 -5.71 10.69
C GLY A 25 8.53 -4.62 11.54
N PHE A 26 7.79 -3.82 12.32
CA PHE A 26 8.36 -2.72 13.13
C PHE A 26 9.03 -3.18 14.44
N ALA A 27 8.92 -4.46 14.81
CA ALA A 27 9.66 -5.03 15.94
C ALA A 27 10.97 -5.71 15.51
N ALA A 28 11.26 -5.76 14.23
CA ALA A 28 12.50 -6.32 13.71
C ALA A 28 13.63 -5.27 13.76
N THR A 29 14.85 -5.75 14.02
CA THR A 29 16.04 -4.90 13.92
C THR A 29 16.29 -4.55 12.45
N ARG A 30 16.54 -3.27 12.17
CA ARG A 30 16.94 -2.81 10.83
C ARG A 30 18.25 -3.50 10.41
N PRO A 31 18.44 -3.77 9.10
CA PRO A 31 19.69 -4.35 8.59
C PRO A 31 20.89 -3.48 8.98
N SER A 32 21.99 -4.10 9.38
CA SER A 32 23.25 -3.40 9.69
C SER A 32 24.11 -3.10 8.47
N GLY A 33 23.79 -3.65 7.31
CA GLY A 33 24.47 -3.42 6.03
C GLY A 33 23.50 -3.04 4.91
N PRO A 34 24.00 -2.79 3.70
CA PRO A 34 23.18 -2.38 2.56
C PRO A 34 22.05 -3.40 2.32
N PRO A 35 20.79 -2.93 2.24
CA PRO A 35 19.66 -3.80 1.94
C PRO A 35 19.82 -4.48 0.57
N THR A 36 19.39 -5.72 0.50
CA THR A 36 19.40 -6.55 -0.72
C THR A 36 17.97 -6.79 -1.21
N ARG A 37 17.81 -7.34 -2.41
CA ARG A 37 16.50 -7.79 -2.91
C ARG A 37 15.80 -8.72 -1.92
N ARG A 38 16.54 -9.62 -1.26
CA ARG A 38 15.98 -10.49 -0.20
C ARG A 38 15.47 -9.69 0.99
N THR A 39 16.16 -8.63 1.36
CA THR A 39 15.73 -7.73 2.46
C THR A 39 14.43 -7.03 2.11
N VAL A 40 14.30 -6.52 0.88
CA VAL A 40 13.06 -5.91 0.36
C VAL A 40 11.91 -6.93 0.35
N MET A 41 12.15 -8.16 -0.13
CA MET A 41 11.13 -9.21 -0.16
C MET A 41 10.64 -9.61 1.24
N LYS A 42 11.49 -9.59 2.29
CA LYS A 42 11.04 -9.80 3.67
C LYS A 42 10.03 -8.75 4.16
N VAL A 43 10.11 -7.52 3.64
CA VAL A 43 9.07 -6.51 3.94
C VAL A 43 7.74 -6.93 3.32
N LEU A 44 7.77 -7.45 2.09
CA LEU A 44 6.56 -7.99 1.41
C LEU A 44 5.99 -9.21 2.15
N ASP A 45 6.83 -10.05 2.76
CA ASP A 45 6.35 -11.16 3.60
C ASP A 45 5.52 -10.66 4.80
N SER A 46 5.85 -9.49 5.34
CA SER A 46 5.13 -8.86 6.46
C SER A 46 3.93 -8.04 6.00
N THR A 47 4.06 -7.30 4.89
CA THR A 47 3.03 -6.36 4.42
C THR A 47 2.10 -6.97 3.37
N ARG A 48 2.47 -8.10 2.76
CA ARG A 48 1.74 -8.83 1.71
C ARG A 48 1.45 -8.02 0.44
N LEU A 49 1.41 -6.71 0.52
CA LEU A 49 1.20 -5.82 -0.61
C LEU A 49 1.83 -4.43 -0.37
N LEU A 50 2.05 -3.70 -1.46
CA LEU A 50 2.45 -2.29 -1.43
C LEU A 50 1.53 -1.52 -2.37
N GLN A 51 0.77 -0.56 -1.83
CA GLN A 51 -0.16 0.22 -2.64
C GLN A 51 0.59 1.12 -3.63
N LEU A 52 0.12 1.11 -4.87
CA LEU A 52 0.56 2.02 -5.93
C LEU A 52 -0.36 3.24 -5.98
N ASP A 53 0.22 4.42 -5.90
CA ASP A 53 -0.53 5.66 -6.00
C ASP A 53 0.16 6.67 -6.93
N SER A 54 -0.67 7.48 -7.60
CA SER A 54 -0.19 8.50 -8.56
C SER A 54 0.43 9.71 -7.85
N VAL A 55 0.04 9.99 -6.61
CA VAL A 55 0.60 11.09 -5.83
C VAL A 55 2.06 10.80 -5.48
N SER A 56 2.93 11.75 -5.79
CA SER A 56 4.38 11.68 -5.55
C SER A 56 4.87 12.95 -4.85
N ALA A 57 4.24 13.29 -3.71
CA ALA A 57 4.64 14.49 -2.96
C ALA A 57 6.07 14.38 -2.44
N VAL A 58 6.48 13.22 -1.96
CA VAL A 58 7.83 12.93 -1.46
C VAL A 58 8.50 11.90 -2.38
N VAL A 59 7.93 10.71 -2.42
CA VAL A 59 8.31 9.59 -3.28
C VAL A 59 7.04 8.80 -3.61
N ARG A 60 7.04 7.97 -4.63
CA ARG A 60 5.89 7.11 -4.93
C ARG A 60 5.57 6.20 -3.74
N ALA A 61 4.28 6.06 -3.44
CA ALA A 61 3.76 5.43 -2.23
C ALA A 61 4.36 4.05 -1.91
N HIS A 62 4.57 3.20 -2.92
CA HIS A 62 5.06 1.82 -2.75
C HIS A 62 6.52 1.72 -2.26
N TYR A 63 7.34 2.77 -2.40
CA TYR A 63 8.71 2.76 -1.85
C TYR A 63 8.75 3.05 -0.36
N SER A 64 7.83 3.90 0.14
CA SER A 64 7.84 4.38 1.52
C SER A 64 7.67 3.28 2.58
N PRO A 65 6.78 2.28 2.43
CA PRO A 65 6.64 1.21 3.42
C PRO A 65 7.91 0.36 3.58
N VAL A 66 8.68 0.20 2.50
CA VAL A 66 9.98 -0.49 2.56
C VAL A 66 10.97 0.36 3.35
N PHE A 67 11.12 1.64 3.00
CA PHE A 67 11.96 2.59 3.74
C PHE A 67 11.62 2.66 5.23
N ALA A 68 10.33 2.75 5.57
CA ALA A 68 9.87 2.83 6.97
C ALA A 68 10.34 1.63 7.82
N ARG A 69 10.56 0.45 7.21
CA ARG A 69 10.93 -0.78 7.92
C ARG A 69 12.43 -1.05 7.92
N ILE A 70 13.11 -0.80 6.80
CA ILE A 70 14.52 -1.18 6.65
C ILE A 70 15.50 0.00 6.51
N GLY A 71 14.98 1.25 6.51
CA GLY A 71 15.79 2.44 6.26
C GLY A 71 16.11 2.64 4.77
N ALA A 72 17.15 3.40 4.49
CA ALA A 72 17.60 3.69 3.12
C ALA A 72 17.96 2.42 2.35
N TYR A 73 17.47 2.33 1.11
CA TYR A 73 17.73 1.20 0.21
C TYR A 73 17.71 1.67 -1.25
N ASP A 74 18.36 0.91 -2.12
CA ASP A 74 18.29 1.15 -3.57
C ASP A 74 16.89 0.77 -4.08
N ARG A 75 16.13 1.77 -4.57
CA ARG A 75 14.78 1.59 -5.11
C ARG A 75 14.73 0.63 -6.29
N ALA A 76 15.84 0.52 -7.05
CA ALA A 76 15.97 -0.43 -8.15
C ALA A 76 15.75 -1.89 -7.69
N LEU A 77 16.04 -2.22 -6.44
CA LEU A 77 15.78 -3.57 -5.89
C LEU A 77 14.29 -3.94 -5.90
N LEU A 78 13.41 -2.96 -5.62
CA LEU A 78 11.96 -3.15 -5.68
C LEU A 78 11.48 -3.13 -7.14
N ASP A 79 11.98 -2.20 -7.95
CA ASP A 79 11.64 -2.08 -9.36
C ASP A 79 12.02 -3.36 -10.14
N GLU A 80 13.21 -3.89 -9.91
CA GLU A 80 13.64 -5.18 -10.50
C GLU A 80 12.73 -6.33 -10.04
N ALA A 81 12.32 -6.35 -8.77
CA ALA A 81 11.42 -7.38 -8.27
C ALA A 81 10.04 -7.33 -8.94
N ALA A 82 9.55 -6.13 -9.26
CA ALA A 82 8.21 -5.89 -9.81
C ALA A 82 8.19 -5.91 -11.35
N TRP A 83 9.18 -5.29 -11.99
CA TRP A 83 9.10 -4.95 -13.42
C TRP A 83 10.25 -5.50 -14.27
N SER A 84 11.09 -6.39 -13.70
CA SER A 84 12.09 -7.12 -14.46
C SER A 84 11.88 -8.62 -14.37
N HIS A 85 12.21 -9.32 -15.45
CA HIS A 85 12.19 -10.79 -15.48
C HIS A 85 13.36 -11.33 -16.30
N SER A 86 14.07 -12.30 -15.75
CA SER A 86 15.02 -13.14 -16.46
C SER A 86 15.08 -14.51 -15.81
N ALA A 87 15.65 -15.51 -16.49
CA ALA A 87 15.82 -16.85 -15.94
C ALA A 87 16.66 -16.85 -14.64
N ARG A 88 17.65 -15.94 -14.53
CA ARG A 88 18.49 -15.81 -13.31
C ARG A 88 17.85 -14.96 -12.22
N ARG A 89 16.98 -14.02 -12.59
CA ARG A 89 16.27 -13.10 -11.67
C ARG A 89 14.79 -13.07 -12.04
N PRO A 90 14.03 -14.11 -11.67
CA PRO A 90 12.60 -14.15 -11.97
C PRO A 90 11.86 -13.02 -11.26
N ARG A 91 10.78 -12.54 -11.89
CA ARG A 91 9.81 -11.60 -11.30
C ARG A 91 9.33 -12.13 -9.96
N LYS A 92 9.22 -11.27 -8.97
CA LYS A 92 8.72 -11.60 -7.63
C LYS A 92 7.40 -10.92 -7.31
N LEU A 93 7.13 -9.80 -7.96
CA LEU A 93 5.93 -9.00 -7.71
C LEU A 93 5.16 -8.79 -9.00
N VAL A 94 3.86 -8.64 -8.87
CA VAL A 94 2.95 -8.30 -9.95
C VAL A 94 2.00 -7.20 -9.49
N GLU A 95 1.61 -6.34 -10.41
CA GLU A 95 0.58 -5.34 -10.15
C GLU A 95 -0.81 -5.92 -10.36
N TYR A 96 -1.70 -5.71 -9.39
CA TYR A 96 -3.12 -6.01 -9.54
C TYR A 96 -3.98 -5.19 -8.54
N TRP A 97 -5.30 -5.27 -8.72
CA TRP A 97 -6.29 -4.70 -7.79
C TRP A 97 -6.45 -5.57 -6.54
N ALA A 98 -5.90 -5.12 -5.41
CA ALA A 98 -6.01 -5.77 -4.11
C ALA A 98 -6.58 -4.80 -3.07
N HIS A 99 -5.73 -4.11 -2.32
CA HIS A 99 -6.10 -2.89 -1.61
C HIS A 99 -5.79 -1.74 -2.55
N GLU A 100 -6.75 -1.31 -3.36
CA GLU A 100 -6.54 -0.46 -4.54
C GLU A 100 -5.51 -1.11 -5.52
N ALA A 101 -4.90 -0.32 -6.41
CA ALA A 101 -3.79 -0.80 -7.22
C ALA A 101 -2.59 -1.10 -6.31
N ALA A 102 -2.05 -2.30 -6.37
CA ALA A 102 -0.96 -2.71 -5.50
C ALA A 102 0.03 -3.65 -6.19
N LEU A 103 1.28 -3.65 -5.69
CA LEU A 103 2.23 -4.73 -5.95
C LEU A 103 1.95 -5.87 -4.98
N LEU A 104 1.83 -7.07 -5.51
CA LEU A 104 1.61 -8.33 -4.79
C LEU A 104 2.74 -9.30 -5.09
N PRO A 105 3.06 -10.26 -4.21
CA PRO A 105 3.81 -11.45 -4.61
C PRO A 105 3.19 -12.08 -5.86
N VAL A 106 4.02 -12.48 -6.82
CA VAL A 106 3.52 -13.00 -8.11
C VAL A 106 2.65 -14.25 -7.94
N GLU A 107 2.96 -15.09 -6.96
CA GLU A 107 2.17 -16.27 -6.57
C GLU A 107 0.75 -15.94 -6.10
N ASP A 108 0.52 -14.72 -5.60
CA ASP A 108 -0.80 -14.26 -5.13
C ASP A 108 -1.74 -13.87 -6.26
N TRP A 109 -1.21 -13.73 -7.48
CA TRP A 109 -2.03 -13.44 -8.65
C TRP A 109 -3.14 -14.49 -8.86
N SER A 110 -2.83 -15.76 -8.61
CA SER A 110 -3.82 -16.84 -8.70
C SER A 110 -4.97 -16.69 -7.71
N LEU A 111 -4.74 -16.07 -6.54
CA LEU A 111 -5.76 -15.81 -5.52
C LEU A 111 -6.76 -14.74 -5.95
N MET A 112 -6.45 -13.95 -6.98
CA MET A 112 -7.32 -12.90 -7.50
C MET A 112 -8.19 -13.35 -8.68
N ARG A 113 -8.05 -14.60 -9.17
CA ARG A 113 -8.74 -15.06 -10.39
C ARG A 113 -10.27 -15.03 -10.30
N TRP A 114 -10.85 -15.30 -9.13
CA TRP A 114 -12.29 -15.15 -8.91
C TRP A 114 -12.77 -13.71 -9.16
N ARG A 115 -11.96 -12.72 -8.73
CA ARG A 115 -12.24 -11.29 -8.97
C ARG A 115 -12.08 -10.94 -10.45
N MET A 116 -11.07 -11.49 -11.12
CA MET A 116 -10.88 -11.36 -12.57
C MET A 116 -12.08 -11.90 -13.34
N ALA A 117 -12.61 -13.05 -12.94
CA ALA A 117 -13.82 -13.63 -13.53
C ALA A 117 -15.05 -12.71 -13.39
N GLN A 118 -15.21 -12.03 -12.25
CA GLN A 118 -16.28 -11.05 -12.06
C GLN A 118 -16.14 -9.83 -12.98
N TYR A 119 -14.91 -9.39 -13.28
CA TYR A 119 -14.67 -8.30 -14.23
C TYR A 119 -14.96 -8.73 -15.67
N ARG A 120 -14.64 -9.95 -16.07
CA ARG A 120 -15.00 -10.50 -17.40
C ARG A 120 -16.50 -10.48 -17.64
N THR A 121 -17.32 -10.74 -16.63
CA THR A 121 -18.79 -10.76 -16.72
C THR A 121 -19.46 -9.40 -16.61
N GLY A 122 -18.69 -8.29 -16.66
CA GLY A 122 -19.25 -6.94 -16.80
C GLY A 122 -19.49 -6.17 -15.50
N ARG A 123 -18.74 -6.48 -14.42
CA ARG A 123 -18.80 -5.70 -13.16
C ARG A 123 -18.41 -4.22 -13.32
N TRP A 124 -17.75 -3.84 -14.41
CA TRP A 124 -17.32 -2.46 -14.65
C TRP A 124 -18.31 -1.73 -15.55
N ASN A 125 -19.10 -0.81 -14.99
CA ASN A 125 -20.13 -0.06 -15.74
C ASN A 125 -19.56 0.71 -16.95
N GLY A 126 -18.37 1.30 -16.84
CA GLY A 126 -17.71 2.01 -17.96
C GLY A 126 -17.44 1.14 -19.19
N MET A 127 -17.14 -0.15 -18.99
CA MET A 127 -16.96 -1.09 -20.11
C MET A 127 -18.21 -1.35 -20.92
N ARG A 128 -19.38 -1.39 -20.27
CA ARG A 128 -20.65 -1.64 -20.99
C ARG A 128 -20.91 -0.59 -22.04
N GLU A 129 -20.68 0.67 -21.74
CA GLU A 129 -20.86 1.78 -22.68
C GLU A 129 -19.84 1.72 -23.83
N VAL A 130 -18.58 1.38 -23.55
CA VAL A 130 -17.54 1.22 -24.58
C VAL A 130 -17.86 0.05 -25.50
N TYR A 131 -18.25 -1.11 -24.95
CA TYR A 131 -18.67 -2.26 -25.77
C TYR A 131 -19.88 -1.98 -26.65
N GLN A 132 -20.83 -1.15 -26.20
CA GLN A 132 -21.97 -0.74 -27.03
C GLN A 132 -21.55 0.13 -28.23
N ARG A 133 -20.53 1.00 -28.02
CA ARG A 133 -20.02 1.87 -29.08
C ARG A 133 -19.04 1.19 -30.03
N ASN A 134 -18.18 0.33 -29.49
CA ASN A 134 -17.16 -0.41 -30.25
C ASN A 134 -16.97 -1.83 -29.65
N PRO A 135 -17.78 -2.81 -30.08
CA PRO A 135 -17.73 -4.16 -29.54
C PRO A 135 -16.45 -4.92 -29.87
N ARG A 136 -15.70 -4.52 -30.91
CA ARG A 136 -14.43 -5.16 -31.29
C ARG A 136 -13.19 -4.56 -30.62
N LEU A 137 -13.30 -3.43 -29.96
CA LEU A 137 -12.14 -2.71 -29.45
C LEU A 137 -11.28 -3.55 -28.48
N ALA A 138 -11.90 -4.46 -27.71
CA ALA A 138 -11.14 -5.35 -26.83
C ALA A 138 -10.26 -6.35 -27.60
N GLU A 139 -10.79 -6.92 -28.68
CA GLU A 139 -10.05 -7.83 -29.56
C GLU A 139 -8.94 -7.08 -30.30
N ASP A 140 -9.23 -5.88 -30.79
CA ASP A 140 -8.27 -5.02 -31.47
C ASP A 140 -7.11 -4.62 -30.52
N VAL A 141 -7.40 -4.25 -29.27
CA VAL A 141 -6.39 -3.96 -28.22
C VAL A 141 -5.51 -5.17 -27.94
N LEU A 142 -6.12 -6.35 -27.77
CA LEU A 142 -5.36 -7.60 -27.56
C LEU A 142 -4.50 -7.94 -28.79
N GLY A 143 -5.01 -7.74 -30.01
CA GLY A 143 -4.29 -7.95 -31.25
C GLY A 143 -3.05 -7.06 -31.35
N VAL A 144 -3.19 -5.76 -31.09
CA VAL A 144 -2.05 -4.82 -31.09
C VAL A 144 -1.00 -5.23 -30.05
N ILE A 145 -1.42 -5.55 -28.82
CA ILE A 145 -0.49 -5.96 -27.76
C ILE A 145 0.17 -7.30 -28.11
N ALA A 146 -0.56 -8.21 -28.74
CA ALA A 146 0.00 -9.49 -29.18
C ALA A 146 1.10 -9.30 -30.25
N GLU A 147 0.91 -8.35 -31.16
CA GLU A 147 1.84 -8.06 -32.25
C GLU A 147 3.04 -7.21 -31.81
N PHE A 148 2.79 -6.11 -31.10
CA PHE A 148 3.82 -5.11 -30.76
C PHE A 148 4.41 -5.26 -29.35
N GLY A 149 3.83 -6.13 -28.50
CA GLY A 149 4.28 -6.34 -27.12
C GLY A 149 3.80 -5.27 -26.15
N ALA A 150 4.51 -5.14 -25.04
CA ALA A 150 4.12 -4.26 -23.92
C ALA A 150 3.95 -2.79 -24.35
N SER A 151 2.71 -2.32 -24.39
CA SER A 151 2.30 -1.02 -24.89
C SER A 151 1.44 -0.22 -23.89
N THR A 152 1.56 1.10 -23.93
CA THR A 152 0.64 1.98 -23.22
C THR A 152 -0.69 2.08 -23.98
N ALA A 153 -1.76 2.50 -23.33
CA ALA A 153 -3.04 2.73 -24.03
C ALA A 153 -2.93 3.75 -25.16
N GLY A 154 -2.08 4.79 -25.01
CA GLY A 154 -1.86 5.77 -26.06
C GLY A 154 -1.03 5.23 -27.24
N GLU A 155 -0.15 4.24 -27.03
CA GLU A 155 0.53 3.54 -28.11
C GLU A 155 -0.44 2.64 -28.88
N VAL A 156 -1.30 1.92 -28.15
CA VAL A 156 -2.36 1.12 -28.77
C VAL A 156 -3.31 1.98 -29.61
N GLU A 157 -3.72 3.16 -29.11
CA GLU A 157 -4.54 4.12 -29.89
C GLU A 157 -3.90 4.51 -31.22
N ARG A 158 -2.59 4.77 -31.22
CA ARG A 158 -1.86 5.12 -32.43
C ARG A 158 -1.81 3.98 -33.46
N HIS A 159 -1.61 2.75 -32.98
CA HIS A 159 -1.63 1.58 -33.86
C HIS A 159 -3.01 1.29 -34.45
N LEU A 160 -4.07 1.62 -33.73
CA LEU A 160 -5.45 1.47 -34.20
C LEU A 160 -5.95 2.70 -35.02
N GLU A 161 -5.09 3.69 -35.25
CA GLU A 161 -5.43 4.94 -35.93
C GLU A 161 -6.67 5.65 -35.35
N LEU A 162 -6.88 5.48 -34.02
CA LEU A 162 -8.04 6.01 -33.27
C LEU A 162 -7.80 7.44 -32.78
N ASP A 163 -7.17 8.30 -33.57
CA ASP A 163 -6.87 9.68 -33.18
C ASP A 163 -8.19 10.48 -33.06
N ARG A 164 -8.78 10.46 -31.86
CA ARG A 164 -9.95 11.29 -31.52
C ARG A 164 -9.51 12.43 -30.61
N PRO A 165 -9.88 13.68 -30.97
CA PRO A 165 -9.62 14.80 -30.06
C PRO A 165 -10.30 14.54 -28.72
N ARG A 166 -9.52 14.63 -27.64
CA ARG A 166 -10.02 14.49 -26.27
C ARG A 166 -10.96 15.65 -25.99
N ALA A 167 -12.22 15.35 -25.67
CA ALA A 167 -13.14 16.37 -25.18
C ALA A 167 -12.58 16.95 -23.86
N LYS A 168 -12.31 18.27 -23.83
CA LYS A 168 -11.70 18.97 -22.68
C LYS A 168 -12.72 19.41 -21.62
N ASP A 169 -13.97 19.01 -21.74
CA ASP A 169 -15.09 19.71 -21.10
C ASP A 169 -15.55 19.16 -19.74
N ASN A 170 -14.93 18.11 -19.21
CA ASN A 170 -15.31 17.57 -17.90
C ASN A 170 -14.16 17.62 -16.87
N TRP A 171 -14.48 18.19 -15.71
CA TRP A 171 -13.64 18.15 -14.54
C TRP A 171 -13.54 16.70 -14.02
N GLY A 172 -12.48 15.98 -14.40
CA GLY A 172 -12.29 14.57 -14.04
C GLY A 172 -11.29 13.85 -14.96
N TRP A 173 -11.08 12.56 -14.70
CA TRP A 173 -10.21 11.71 -15.51
C TRP A 173 -10.92 11.37 -16.84
N ASN A 174 -10.69 12.13 -17.90
CA ASN A 174 -11.16 11.81 -19.25
C ASN A 174 -10.30 10.69 -19.82
N TYR A 175 -10.70 9.45 -19.57
CA TYR A 175 -10.10 8.30 -20.22
C TYR A 175 -10.64 8.12 -21.63
N SER A 176 -9.75 7.82 -22.59
CA SER A 176 -10.15 7.31 -23.89
C SER A 176 -10.79 5.93 -23.76
N ASP A 177 -11.60 5.54 -24.74
CA ASP A 177 -12.20 4.21 -24.81
C ASP A 177 -11.13 3.11 -24.76
N THR A 178 -10.00 3.29 -25.44
CA THR A 178 -8.85 2.37 -25.39
C THR A 178 -8.29 2.25 -23.99
N LYS A 179 -8.15 3.36 -23.26
CA LYS A 179 -7.69 3.31 -21.86
C LYS A 179 -8.67 2.56 -20.96
N VAL A 180 -9.97 2.76 -21.14
CA VAL A 180 -11.02 2.02 -20.42
C VAL A 180 -10.92 0.53 -20.70
N VAL A 181 -10.73 0.15 -21.98
CA VAL A 181 -10.58 -1.25 -22.39
C VAL A 181 -9.31 -1.88 -21.83
N CYS A 182 -8.16 -1.19 -21.89
CA CYS A 182 -6.91 -1.70 -21.29
C CYS A 182 -7.07 -1.93 -19.79
N GLU A 183 -7.72 -1.01 -19.04
CA GLU A 183 -7.97 -1.18 -17.61
C GLU A 183 -8.94 -2.33 -17.32
N ALA A 184 -9.93 -2.54 -18.15
CA ALA A 184 -10.87 -3.64 -17.99
C ALA A 184 -10.24 -5.00 -18.31
N LEU A 185 -9.44 -5.10 -19.36
CA LEU A 185 -8.69 -6.31 -19.71
C LEU A 185 -7.63 -6.62 -18.63
N PHE A 186 -7.01 -5.58 -18.06
CA PHE A 186 -6.14 -5.72 -16.88
C PHE A 186 -6.91 -6.24 -15.66
N ALA A 187 -8.08 -5.67 -15.36
CA ALA A 187 -8.92 -6.12 -14.26
C ALA A 187 -9.45 -7.56 -14.48
N ALA A 188 -9.71 -7.95 -15.74
CA ALA A 188 -10.12 -9.29 -16.14
C ALA A 188 -8.95 -10.31 -16.15
N GLY A 189 -7.70 -9.85 -15.98
CA GLY A 189 -6.51 -10.68 -15.99
C GLY A 189 -6.11 -11.19 -17.37
N GLU A 190 -6.61 -10.60 -18.45
CA GLU A 190 -6.16 -10.84 -19.82
C GLU A 190 -4.84 -10.08 -20.10
N LEU A 191 -4.77 -8.85 -19.57
CA LEU A 191 -3.55 -8.03 -19.56
C LEU A 191 -2.96 -7.93 -18.16
N THR A 192 -1.66 -7.68 -18.13
CA THR A 192 -0.93 -7.34 -16.89
C THR A 192 0.08 -6.23 -17.18
N VAL A 193 0.84 -5.78 -16.16
CA VAL A 193 1.78 -4.68 -16.27
C VAL A 193 3.21 -5.20 -16.09
N PRO A 194 3.94 -5.50 -17.19
CA PRO A 194 5.33 -5.93 -17.10
C PRO A 194 6.29 -4.82 -16.67
N LYS A 195 5.95 -3.55 -16.94
CA LYS A 195 6.78 -2.38 -16.61
C LYS A 195 5.94 -1.11 -16.48
N ARG A 196 6.50 -0.14 -15.76
CA ARG A 196 6.02 1.25 -15.74
C ARG A 196 7.14 2.20 -16.19
N VAL A 197 6.80 3.17 -17.04
CA VAL A 197 7.72 4.23 -17.45
C VAL A 197 7.06 5.57 -17.11
N GLY A 198 7.74 6.43 -16.37
CA GLY A 198 7.12 7.66 -15.85
C GLY A 198 5.84 7.42 -15.05
N PHE A 199 5.74 6.28 -14.37
CA PHE A 199 4.55 5.77 -13.67
C PHE A 199 3.41 5.34 -14.60
N GLN A 200 3.53 5.45 -15.90
CA GLN A 200 2.55 4.98 -16.87
C GLN A 200 2.61 3.46 -17.03
N ARG A 201 1.45 2.78 -17.02
CA ARG A 201 1.33 1.35 -17.28
C ARG A 201 1.65 1.04 -18.74
N HIS A 202 2.53 0.08 -18.96
CA HIS A 202 2.61 -0.66 -20.21
C HIS A 202 1.91 -2.00 -19.99
N TYR A 203 0.94 -2.31 -20.82
CA TYR A 203 0.15 -3.53 -20.76
C TYR A 203 0.74 -4.58 -21.67
N ASP A 204 0.79 -5.83 -21.24
CA ASP A 204 1.13 -6.98 -22.05
C ASP A 204 0.22 -8.15 -21.70
N LEU A 205 0.17 -9.15 -22.57
CA LEU A 205 -0.62 -10.36 -22.33
C LEU A 205 -0.17 -11.04 -21.04
N ALA A 206 -1.13 -11.44 -20.23
CA ALA A 206 -0.86 -12.09 -18.95
C ALA A 206 -0.03 -13.39 -19.13
N GLU A 207 -0.24 -14.10 -20.24
CA GLU A 207 0.50 -15.32 -20.57
C GLU A 207 2.00 -15.11 -20.82
N ARG A 208 2.40 -13.90 -21.21
CA ARG A 208 3.82 -13.55 -21.42
C ARG A 208 4.52 -13.11 -20.14
N VAL A 209 3.78 -12.70 -19.15
CA VAL A 209 4.31 -12.01 -17.95
C VAL A 209 4.16 -12.85 -16.69
N ILE A 210 3.01 -13.51 -16.51
CA ILE A 210 2.73 -14.34 -15.34
C ILE A 210 3.25 -15.75 -15.58
N PRO A 211 4.05 -16.30 -14.63
CA PRO A 211 4.54 -17.70 -14.74
C PRO A 211 3.38 -18.67 -14.95
N GLU A 212 3.58 -19.68 -15.78
CA GLU A 212 2.54 -20.59 -16.20
C GLU A 212 1.93 -21.35 -15.01
N ASP A 213 2.73 -21.81 -14.07
CA ASP A 213 2.29 -22.49 -12.84
C ASP A 213 1.39 -21.60 -11.97
N VAL A 214 1.65 -20.30 -11.90
CA VAL A 214 0.81 -19.32 -11.22
C VAL A 214 -0.48 -19.04 -12.02
N ARG A 215 -0.34 -18.87 -13.34
CA ARG A 215 -1.45 -18.54 -14.23
C ARG A 215 -2.46 -19.68 -14.36
N THR A 216 -1.99 -20.93 -14.38
CA THR A 216 -2.84 -22.10 -14.54
C THR A 216 -3.37 -22.66 -13.21
N ARG A 217 -2.81 -22.24 -12.07
CA ARG A 217 -3.29 -22.64 -10.75
C ARG A 217 -4.76 -22.26 -10.57
N THR A 218 -5.63 -23.25 -10.43
CA THR A 218 -7.05 -23.08 -10.22
C THR A 218 -7.38 -23.26 -8.75
N LEU A 219 -8.00 -22.23 -8.17
CA LEU A 219 -8.58 -22.23 -6.82
C LEU A 219 -10.03 -21.81 -6.97
N ASP A 220 -10.92 -22.41 -6.23
CA ASP A 220 -12.27 -21.88 -6.12
C ASP A 220 -12.27 -20.56 -5.32
N GLU A 221 -13.39 -19.82 -5.39
CA GLU A 221 -13.50 -18.53 -4.71
C GLU A 221 -13.33 -18.68 -3.19
N THR A 222 -13.87 -19.75 -2.59
CA THR A 222 -13.83 -20.00 -1.14
C THR A 222 -12.39 -20.25 -0.67
N GLU A 223 -11.66 -21.10 -1.38
CA GLU A 223 -10.25 -21.39 -1.11
C GLU A 223 -9.37 -20.14 -1.25
N ALA A 224 -9.57 -19.40 -2.34
CA ALA A 224 -8.83 -18.18 -2.59
C ALA A 224 -9.11 -17.10 -1.53
N VAL A 225 -10.35 -16.90 -1.16
CA VAL A 225 -10.76 -15.95 -0.12
C VAL A 225 -10.21 -16.37 1.25
N ARG A 226 -10.27 -17.67 1.60
CA ARG A 226 -9.70 -18.18 2.84
C ARG A 226 -8.20 -17.86 2.93
N GLU A 227 -7.47 -18.08 1.83
CA GLU A 227 -6.05 -17.75 1.78
C GLU A 227 -5.81 -16.24 1.89
N LEU A 228 -6.60 -15.39 1.25
CA LEU A 228 -6.50 -13.93 1.38
C LEU A 228 -6.78 -13.45 2.80
N VAL A 229 -7.77 -14.03 3.50
CA VAL A 229 -8.05 -13.70 4.91
C VAL A 229 -6.90 -14.16 5.81
N ARG A 230 -6.30 -15.34 5.57
CA ARG A 230 -5.10 -15.80 6.27
C ARG A 230 -3.95 -14.81 6.11
N ARG A 231 -3.69 -14.33 4.89
CA ARG A 231 -2.64 -13.34 4.60
C ARG A 231 -2.92 -12.00 5.27
N ALA A 232 -4.17 -11.54 5.24
CA ALA A 232 -4.58 -10.33 5.96
C ALA A 232 -4.37 -10.47 7.46
N ALA A 233 -4.72 -11.62 8.05
CA ALA A 233 -4.51 -11.90 9.46
C ALA A 233 -3.03 -11.98 9.82
N SER A 234 -2.21 -12.61 8.99
CA SER A 234 -0.75 -12.64 9.16
C SER A 234 -0.15 -11.23 9.11
N ALA A 235 -0.57 -10.39 8.14
CA ALA A 235 -0.09 -9.01 8.01
C ALA A 235 -0.55 -8.10 9.14
N HIS A 236 -1.77 -8.29 9.65
CA HIS A 236 -2.30 -7.52 10.77
C HIS A 236 -1.83 -8.02 12.14
N GLY A 237 -1.49 -9.31 12.27
CA GLY A 237 -1.23 -10.00 13.52
C GLY A 237 -2.49 -10.16 14.37
N ILE A 238 -3.27 -9.10 14.53
CA ILE A 238 -4.56 -9.05 15.20
C ILE A 238 -5.46 -8.03 14.52
N GLY A 239 -6.73 -8.36 14.34
CA GLY A 239 -7.72 -7.46 13.73
C GLY A 239 -9.15 -7.96 13.90
N THR A 240 -10.12 -7.08 13.72
CA THR A 240 -11.53 -7.44 13.63
C THR A 240 -11.85 -8.00 12.23
N GLU A 241 -13.04 -8.58 12.04
CA GLU A 241 -13.52 -9.00 10.71
C GLU A 241 -13.38 -7.88 9.69
N THR A 242 -13.76 -6.66 10.08
CA THR A 242 -13.69 -5.49 9.20
C THR A 242 -12.24 -5.15 8.79
N ASP A 243 -11.28 -5.33 9.70
CA ASP A 243 -9.86 -5.10 9.40
C ASP A 243 -9.33 -6.13 8.38
N LEU A 244 -9.66 -7.41 8.60
CA LEU A 244 -9.25 -8.50 7.71
C LEU A 244 -9.87 -8.35 6.32
N ARG A 245 -11.14 -7.99 6.27
CA ARG A 245 -11.90 -7.77 5.04
C ARG A 245 -11.34 -6.62 4.21
N ASP A 246 -11.02 -5.49 4.86
CA ASP A 246 -10.54 -4.29 4.19
C ASP A 246 -9.21 -4.52 3.47
N TYR A 247 -8.35 -5.39 4.00
CA TYR A 247 -7.00 -5.60 3.48
C TYR A 247 -6.96 -5.97 1.99
N TYR A 248 -7.91 -6.81 1.54
CA TYR A 248 -8.06 -7.22 0.15
C TYR A 248 -9.39 -6.81 -0.47
N ARG A 249 -10.09 -5.82 0.11
CA ARG A 249 -11.41 -5.35 -0.38
C ARG A 249 -12.40 -6.49 -0.56
N LEU A 250 -12.45 -7.41 0.39
CA LEU A 250 -13.41 -8.49 0.43
C LEU A 250 -14.77 -7.99 0.94
N THR A 251 -15.82 -8.77 0.71
CA THR A 251 -17.13 -8.55 1.30
C THR A 251 -17.27 -9.30 2.63
N ARG A 252 -18.16 -8.84 3.49
CA ARG A 252 -18.48 -9.53 4.74
C ARG A 252 -18.92 -10.99 4.49
N LYS A 253 -19.75 -11.21 3.45
CA LYS A 253 -20.25 -12.53 3.05
C LYS A 253 -19.11 -13.51 2.69
N GLN A 254 -18.02 -13.01 2.15
CA GLN A 254 -16.83 -13.79 1.83
C GLN A 254 -15.95 -14.03 3.08
N THR A 255 -15.80 -13.00 3.92
CA THR A 255 -14.83 -13.02 5.02
C THR A 255 -15.30 -13.82 6.22
N GLU A 256 -16.58 -13.78 6.60
CA GLU A 256 -17.09 -14.49 7.77
C GLU A 256 -16.91 -16.03 7.69
N PRO A 257 -17.25 -16.70 6.58
CA PRO A 257 -16.98 -18.14 6.44
C PRO A 257 -15.48 -18.47 6.49
N ALA A 258 -14.65 -17.66 5.82
CA ALA A 258 -13.21 -17.86 5.81
C ALA A 258 -12.59 -17.72 7.22
N ILE A 259 -13.08 -16.79 8.04
CA ILE A 259 -12.67 -16.67 9.45
C ILE A 259 -13.09 -17.92 10.24
N ALA A 260 -14.30 -18.44 10.04
CA ALA A 260 -14.77 -19.65 10.72
C ALA A 260 -13.86 -20.84 10.38
N ASP A 261 -13.55 -21.06 9.10
CA ASP A 261 -12.65 -22.12 8.64
C ASP A 261 -11.25 -22.01 9.27
N LEU A 262 -10.72 -20.77 9.38
CA LEU A 262 -9.40 -20.53 9.96
C LEU A 262 -9.38 -20.69 11.49
N LEU A 263 -10.50 -20.41 12.18
CA LEU A 263 -10.68 -20.71 13.59
C LEU A 263 -10.72 -22.23 13.82
N ASP A 264 -11.49 -22.96 13.04
CA ASP A 264 -11.60 -24.42 13.12
C ASP A 264 -10.25 -25.11 12.82
N ALA A 265 -9.47 -24.53 11.91
CA ALA A 265 -8.11 -24.99 11.61
C ALA A 265 -7.07 -24.60 12.69
N GLY A 266 -7.42 -23.79 13.69
CA GLY A 266 -6.50 -23.30 14.70
C GLY A 266 -5.48 -22.26 14.19
N GLU A 267 -5.71 -21.71 13.02
CA GLU A 267 -4.86 -20.65 12.43
C GLU A 267 -5.21 -19.25 12.94
N LEU A 268 -6.43 -19.09 13.46
CA LEU A 268 -6.89 -17.90 14.18
C LEU A 268 -7.38 -18.27 15.57
N GLU A 269 -7.23 -17.36 16.50
CA GLU A 269 -7.83 -17.39 17.83
C GLU A 269 -8.76 -16.19 17.98
N GLN A 270 -10.02 -16.43 18.40
CA GLN A 270 -10.92 -15.32 18.72
C GLN A 270 -10.59 -14.78 20.11
N VAL A 271 -10.28 -13.49 20.21
CA VAL A 271 -9.92 -12.81 21.45
C VAL A 271 -10.75 -11.54 21.63
N ALA A 272 -10.89 -11.08 22.87
CA ALA A 272 -11.36 -9.73 23.17
C ALA A 272 -10.17 -8.78 23.25
N VAL A 273 -10.38 -7.51 22.89
CA VAL A 273 -9.44 -6.42 23.17
C VAL A 273 -10.19 -5.37 23.98
N ALA A 274 -9.62 -4.96 25.10
CA ALA A 274 -10.24 -3.99 25.99
C ALA A 274 -10.61 -2.70 25.21
N GLY A 275 -11.87 -2.28 25.35
CA GLY A 275 -12.39 -1.09 24.65
C GLY A 275 -12.77 -1.29 23.19
N TRP A 276 -12.67 -2.52 22.64
CA TRP A 276 -13.19 -2.80 21.30
C TRP A 276 -14.60 -3.42 21.38
N ASP A 277 -15.52 -2.92 20.57
CA ASP A 277 -16.91 -3.39 20.52
C ASP A 277 -17.10 -4.72 19.80
N LYS A 278 -16.09 -5.12 19.01
CA LYS A 278 -16.15 -6.32 18.17
C LYS A 278 -15.06 -7.30 18.57
N PRO A 279 -15.32 -8.61 18.40
CA PRO A 279 -14.28 -9.60 18.58
C PRO A 279 -13.10 -9.34 17.66
N ALA A 280 -11.90 -9.66 18.14
CA ALA A 280 -10.70 -9.64 17.35
C ALA A 280 -10.22 -11.07 17.06
N TYR A 281 -9.53 -11.23 15.97
CA TYR A 281 -8.93 -12.48 15.51
C TYR A 281 -7.43 -12.32 15.54
N LEU A 282 -6.79 -13.14 16.37
CA LEU A 282 -5.35 -13.18 16.54
C LEU A 282 -4.79 -14.29 15.64
N HIS A 283 -3.81 -13.98 14.82
CA HIS A 283 -3.11 -14.99 14.02
C HIS A 283 -2.30 -15.92 14.94
N ALA A 284 -2.34 -17.23 14.73
CA ALA A 284 -1.72 -18.22 15.60
C ALA A 284 -0.20 -18.00 15.80
N GLU A 285 0.48 -17.52 14.74
CA GLU A 285 1.92 -17.23 14.77
C GLU A 285 2.25 -15.78 15.18
N ALA A 286 1.25 -15.00 15.61
CA ALA A 286 1.46 -13.60 15.97
C ALA A 286 2.36 -13.48 17.20
N ARG A 287 3.38 -12.63 17.10
CA ARG A 287 4.32 -12.38 18.21
C ARG A 287 3.82 -11.21 19.04
N THR A 288 3.93 -11.34 20.36
CA THR A 288 3.65 -10.26 21.30
C THR A 288 4.96 -9.79 21.96
N PRO A 289 5.71 -8.88 21.32
CA PRO A 289 6.95 -8.38 21.91
C PRO A 289 6.66 -7.58 23.18
N ARG A 290 7.60 -7.60 24.13
CA ARG A 290 7.50 -6.80 25.35
C ARG A 290 7.55 -5.30 25.06
N ARG A 291 8.34 -4.93 24.04
CA ARG A 291 8.56 -3.55 23.60
C ARG A 291 8.75 -3.51 22.08
N VAL A 292 8.31 -2.45 21.46
CA VAL A 292 8.67 -2.02 20.09
C VAL A 292 9.40 -0.70 20.23
N SER A 293 10.57 -0.59 19.65
CA SER A 293 11.42 0.61 19.74
C SER A 293 11.86 1.06 18.35
N GLY A 294 12.23 2.33 18.23
CA GLY A 294 12.68 2.95 17.00
C GLY A 294 11.67 3.92 16.42
N ALA A 295 12.08 4.56 15.33
CA ALA A 295 11.32 5.62 14.68
C ALA A 295 11.05 5.27 13.22
N ALA A 296 9.89 5.70 12.68
CA ALA A 296 9.54 5.56 11.27
C ALA A 296 8.54 6.63 10.81
N LEU A 297 8.77 7.17 9.61
CA LEU A 297 7.81 8.00 8.88
C LEU A 297 6.90 7.09 8.05
N LEU A 298 5.60 7.14 8.30
CA LEU A 298 4.61 6.32 7.61
C LEU A 298 3.93 7.13 6.52
N CYS A 299 4.02 6.69 5.26
CA CYS A 299 3.25 7.36 4.21
C CYS A 299 1.74 7.07 4.40
N PRO A 300 0.86 7.92 3.86
CA PRO A 300 -0.59 7.72 3.98
C PRO A 300 -1.12 6.36 3.54
N PHE A 301 -0.39 5.66 2.69
CA PHE A 301 -0.76 4.37 2.09
C PHE A 301 0.02 3.19 2.70
N ASP A 302 0.70 3.39 3.83
CA ASP A 302 1.38 2.31 4.55
C ASP A 302 0.35 1.29 5.07
N PRO A 303 0.57 -0.04 4.87
CA PRO A 303 -0.37 -1.07 5.29
C PRO A 303 -0.71 -1.07 6.79
N LEU A 304 0.15 -0.53 7.64
CA LEU A 304 -0.15 -0.37 9.06
C LEU A 304 -1.31 0.59 9.31
N ILE A 305 -1.42 1.65 8.49
CA ILE A 305 -2.32 2.78 8.76
C ILE A 305 -3.34 3.07 7.65
N PHE A 306 -3.28 2.41 6.50
CA PHE A 306 -4.18 2.70 5.38
C PHE A 306 -5.67 2.49 5.71
N PHE A 307 -6.03 1.60 6.65
CA PHE A 307 -7.38 1.48 7.17
C PHE A 307 -7.56 2.36 8.42
N ARG A 308 -8.12 3.55 8.22
CA ARG A 308 -8.18 4.64 9.21
C ARG A 308 -8.87 4.27 10.52
N ALA A 309 -10.00 3.54 10.45
CA ALA A 309 -10.71 3.10 11.65
C ALA A 309 -9.86 2.17 12.54
N ARG A 310 -9.03 1.31 11.92
CA ARG A 310 -8.08 0.47 12.64
C ARG A 310 -6.96 1.30 13.26
N THR A 311 -6.43 2.28 12.52
CA THR A 311 -5.39 3.20 13.02
C THR A 311 -5.87 3.94 14.26
N GLU A 312 -7.07 4.51 14.20
CA GLU A 312 -7.69 5.22 15.32
C GLU A 312 -7.87 4.29 16.53
N ARG A 313 -8.40 3.10 16.35
CA ARG A 313 -8.64 2.13 17.41
C ARG A 313 -7.36 1.58 18.07
N LEU A 314 -6.27 1.41 17.29
CA LEU A 314 -4.99 0.90 17.80
C LEU A 314 -4.14 1.97 18.47
N PHE A 315 -4.14 3.19 17.94
CA PHE A 315 -3.18 4.23 18.29
C PHE A 315 -3.83 5.46 18.94
N ASP A 316 -5.16 5.51 19.02
CA ASP A 316 -5.91 6.74 19.38
C ASP A 316 -5.51 7.91 18.48
N PHE A 317 -5.38 7.63 17.19
CA PHE A 317 -4.83 8.55 16.19
C PHE A 317 -5.83 8.74 15.06
N HIS A 318 -6.64 9.81 15.17
CA HIS A 318 -7.58 10.16 14.11
C HIS A 318 -6.82 10.71 12.91
N TYR A 319 -6.87 9.99 11.79
CA TYR A 319 -6.10 10.32 10.59
C TYR A 319 -6.97 10.36 9.34
N ARG A 320 -6.83 11.44 8.57
CA ARG A 320 -7.45 11.61 7.25
C ARG A 320 -6.41 12.18 6.28
N ILE A 321 -6.44 11.68 5.05
CA ILE A 321 -5.62 12.25 3.98
C ILE A 321 -6.35 13.45 3.37
N GLU A 322 -5.66 14.56 3.17
CA GLU A 322 -6.25 15.84 2.76
C GLU A 322 -5.86 16.26 1.34
N ILE A 323 -5.35 15.33 0.51
CA ILE A 323 -4.92 15.61 -0.87
C ILE A 323 -6.03 16.16 -1.77
N TYR A 324 -7.29 15.82 -1.48
CA TYR A 324 -8.47 16.33 -2.19
C TYR A 324 -9.14 17.51 -1.49
N THR A 325 -8.64 17.89 -0.30
CA THR A 325 -9.16 19.03 0.46
C THR A 325 -8.56 20.32 -0.08
N PRO A 326 -9.35 21.36 -0.37
CA PRO A 326 -8.82 22.67 -0.72
C PRO A 326 -7.83 23.18 0.32
N GLU A 327 -6.76 23.84 -0.11
CA GLU A 327 -5.62 24.20 0.73
C GLU A 327 -6.03 24.95 2.02
N HIS A 328 -6.91 25.94 1.91
CA HIS A 328 -7.40 26.74 3.05
C HIS A 328 -8.25 25.96 4.07
N LYS A 329 -8.65 24.71 3.75
CA LYS A 329 -9.42 23.83 4.64
C LYS A 329 -8.57 22.69 5.22
N ARG A 330 -7.31 22.56 4.81
CA ARG A 330 -6.42 21.51 5.32
C ARG A 330 -6.00 21.81 6.75
N VAL A 331 -6.21 20.85 7.64
CA VAL A 331 -5.84 20.97 9.06
C VAL A 331 -4.34 20.75 9.25
N HIS A 332 -3.79 19.65 8.70
CA HIS A 332 -2.40 19.29 8.91
C HIS A 332 -1.53 19.47 7.67
N GLY A 333 -2.10 19.42 6.47
CA GLY A 333 -1.33 19.60 5.23
C GLY A 333 -1.82 18.76 4.06
N TYR A 334 -1.02 18.73 2.99
CA TYR A 334 -1.37 18.03 1.75
C TYR A 334 -1.07 16.54 1.81
N TYR A 335 0.17 16.17 2.20
CA TYR A 335 0.63 14.78 2.20
C TYR A 335 1.32 14.45 3.52
N VAL A 336 0.49 14.27 4.52
CA VAL A 336 0.89 14.17 5.92
C VAL A 336 1.34 12.77 6.28
N PHE A 337 2.55 12.65 6.81
CA PHE A 337 3.13 11.42 7.34
C PHE A 337 2.89 11.34 8.85
N PRO A 338 2.18 10.33 9.36
CA PRO A 338 2.27 9.97 10.78
C PRO A 338 3.69 9.56 11.15
N PHE A 339 4.16 10.04 12.29
CA PHE A 339 5.47 9.67 12.83
C PHE A 339 5.32 8.66 13.96
N LEU A 340 5.83 7.46 13.70
CA LEU A 340 5.88 6.36 14.65
C LEU A 340 7.17 6.48 15.46
N LEU A 341 7.05 6.49 16.80
CA LEU A 341 8.18 6.48 17.73
C LEU A 341 7.89 5.53 18.89
N ASP A 342 8.76 4.56 19.11
CA ASP A 342 8.68 3.57 20.18
C ASP A 342 7.31 2.87 20.29
N GLY A 343 6.69 2.62 19.14
CA GLY A 343 5.43 1.92 19.02
C GLY A 343 4.18 2.79 19.19
N GLU A 344 4.31 4.11 19.20
CA GLU A 344 3.21 5.07 19.24
C GLU A 344 3.27 6.06 18.10
N LEU A 345 2.13 6.50 17.59
CA LEU A 345 2.06 7.62 16.64
C LEU A 345 2.10 8.91 17.45
N VAL A 346 3.19 9.68 17.32
CA VAL A 346 3.51 10.81 18.20
C VAL A 346 3.45 12.17 17.52
N ALA A 347 3.42 12.19 16.18
CA ALA A 347 3.38 13.43 15.42
C ALA A 347 2.79 13.23 14.01
N ARG A 348 2.48 14.35 13.35
CA ARG A 348 2.04 14.47 11.95
C ARG A 348 2.95 15.46 11.24
N VAL A 349 3.45 15.07 10.09
CA VAL A 349 4.42 15.88 9.35
C VAL A 349 3.98 15.99 7.89
N ASP A 350 3.66 17.19 7.43
CA ASP A 350 3.41 17.43 6.01
C ASP A 350 4.74 17.49 5.28
N LEU A 351 4.92 16.69 4.24
CA LEU A 351 6.19 16.54 3.54
C LEU A 351 6.05 16.73 2.03
N ARG A 352 7.04 17.39 1.44
CA ARG A 352 7.17 17.57 -0.01
C ARG A 352 8.63 17.55 -0.44
N ALA A 353 8.98 16.74 -1.44
CA ALA A 353 10.29 16.76 -2.07
C ALA A 353 10.30 17.72 -3.27
N GLU A 354 11.12 18.72 -3.22
CA GLU A 354 11.35 19.67 -4.31
C GLU A 354 12.68 19.36 -4.99
N ARG A 355 12.62 18.38 -5.90
CA ARG A 355 13.82 17.79 -6.53
C ARG A 355 14.62 18.76 -7.37
N GLY A 356 13.95 19.75 -8.00
CA GLY A 356 14.62 20.76 -8.82
C GLY A 356 15.55 21.69 -8.04
N THR A 357 15.34 21.79 -6.73
CA THR A 357 16.13 22.61 -5.80
C THR A 357 16.87 21.79 -4.74
N GLY A 358 16.76 20.45 -4.79
CA GLY A 358 17.38 19.57 -3.81
C GLY A 358 16.84 19.71 -2.38
N ARG A 359 15.55 20.10 -2.20
CA ARG A 359 15.00 20.41 -0.88
C ARG A 359 13.94 19.41 -0.43
N LEU A 360 13.98 18.98 0.84
CA LEU A 360 12.88 18.36 1.54
C LEU A 360 12.14 19.45 2.33
N LEU A 361 10.94 19.78 1.89
CA LEU A 361 10.10 20.77 2.57
C LEU A 361 9.24 20.07 3.63
N VAL A 362 9.13 20.71 4.78
CA VAL A 362 8.28 20.36 5.91
C VAL A 362 7.31 21.53 6.15
N PRO A 363 6.23 21.70 5.33
CA PRO A 363 5.30 22.82 5.46
C PRO A 363 4.60 22.89 6.82
N GLY A 364 4.49 21.75 7.53
CA GLY A 364 3.90 21.70 8.86
C GLY A 364 4.34 20.47 9.65
N ALA A 365 4.53 20.67 10.97
CA ALA A 365 4.85 19.61 11.92
C ALA A 365 4.05 19.79 13.21
N PHE A 366 3.32 18.75 13.61
CA PHE A 366 2.35 18.79 14.70
C PHE A 366 2.61 17.62 15.65
N ALA A 367 2.76 17.88 16.95
CA ALA A 367 2.85 16.82 17.95
C ALA A 367 1.47 16.32 18.37
N GLU A 368 1.37 15.04 18.71
CA GLU A 368 0.18 14.54 19.39
C GLU A 368 0.16 15.03 20.84
N PRO A 369 -1.03 15.23 21.44
CA PRO A 369 -1.17 15.75 22.78
C PRO A 369 -0.38 14.94 23.82
N GLY A 370 0.24 15.66 24.78
CA GLY A 370 0.98 15.05 25.89
C GLY A 370 2.33 14.43 25.53
N ARG A 371 2.86 14.67 24.33
CA ARG A 371 4.17 14.18 23.91
C ARG A 371 5.31 15.12 24.33
N ASP A 372 6.47 14.55 24.60
CA ASP A 372 7.70 15.31 24.82
C ASP A 372 8.18 15.93 23.51
N ILE A 373 7.90 17.21 23.34
CA ILE A 373 8.20 17.98 22.11
C ILE A 373 9.70 17.93 21.76
N ALA A 374 10.59 18.05 22.76
CA ALA A 374 12.02 18.08 22.52
C ALA A 374 12.53 16.72 22.00
N ARG A 375 12.06 15.64 22.61
CA ARG A 375 12.39 14.28 22.19
C ARG A 375 11.81 13.97 20.81
N VAL A 376 10.53 14.27 20.58
CA VAL A 376 9.89 14.04 19.29
C VAL A 376 10.58 14.81 18.18
N ALA A 377 10.95 16.08 18.41
CA ALA A 377 11.67 16.90 17.45
C ALA A 377 13.05 16.32 17.12
N ALA A 378 13.80 15.84 18.11
CA ALA A 378 15.13 15.24 17.91
C ALA A 378 15.06 13.96 17.07
N GLU A 379 14.15 13.03 17.40
CA GLU A 379 13.97 11.76 16.68
C GLU A 379 13.40 11.97 15.26
N LEU A 380 12.47 12.92 15.12
CA LEU A 380 11.92 13.30 13.83
C LEU A 380 12.99 13.94 12.94
N ALA A 381 13.82 14.84 13.47
CA ALA A 381 14.91 15.45 12.73
C ALA A 381 15.90 14.42 12.19
N GLN A 382 16.22 13.38 12.96
CA GLN A 382 17.02 12.25 12.50
C GLN A 382 16.34 11.50 11.35
N SER A 383 15.06 11.16 11.51
CA SER A 383 14.29 10.43 10.49
C SER A 383 14.12 11.24 9.20
N LEU A 384 14.02 12.57 9.29
CA LEU A 384 13.96 13.45 8.13
C LEU A 384 15.30 13.54 7.40
N ARG A 385 16.45 13.54 8.13
CA ARG A 385 17.77 13.46 7.50
C ARG A 385 17.94 12.15 6.74
N GLU A 386 17.62 11.00 7.38
CA GLU A 386 17.65 9.70 6.70
C GLU A 386 16.77 9.68 5.43
N LEU A 387 15.62 10.33 5.48
CA LEU A 387 14.71 10.44 4.33
C LEU A 387 15.30 11.35 3.24
N ALA A 388 15.86 12.50 3.60
CA ALA A 388 16.49 13.42 2.66
C ALA A 388 17.69 12.78 1.97
N ASP A 389 18.58 12.13 2.73
CA ASP A 389 19.73 11.39 2.21
C ASP A 389 19.30 10.29 1.23
N TRP A 390 18.28 9.50 1.60
CA TRP A 390 17.74 8.44 0.72
C TRP A 390 17.15 8.97 -0.58
N LEU A 391 16.61 10.21 -0.55
CA LEU A 391 16.02 10.88 -1.70
C LEU A 391 17.02 11.74 -2.49
N GLU A 392 18.29 11.79 -2.04
CA GLU A 392 19.33 12.62 -2.63
C GLU A 392 18.94 14.12 -2.60
N LEU A 393 18.40 14.58 -1.45
CA LEU A 393 18.03 15.96 -1.20
C LEU A 393 19.04 16.60 -0.24
N ASP A 394 19.53 17.80 -0.61
CA ASP A 394 20.66 18.45 0.06
C ASP A 394 20.26 19.15 1.36
N THR A 395 19.01 19.62 1.44
CA THR A 395 18.57 20.47 2.56
C THR A 395 17.16 20.10 3.02
N ILE A 396 16.88 20.41 4.31
CA ILE A 396 15.57 20.28 4.92
C ILE A 396 15.10 21.67 5.34
N GLU A 397 13.96 22.10 4.84
CA GLU A 397 13.36 23.40 5.14
C GLU A 397 12.08 23.21 5.93
N VAL A 398 12.01 23.76 7.15
CA VAL A 398 10.86 23.66 8.05
C VAL A 398 10.07 24.96 8.00
N GLY A 399 8.78 24.85 7.67
CA GLY A 399 7.83 25.96 7.73
C GLY A 399 7.37 26.24 9.17
N GLU A 400 6.44 27.20 9.30
CA GLU A 400 6.00 27.71 10.59
C GLU A 400 4.74 27.00 11.17
N ARG A 401 4.07 26.13 10.37
CA ARG A 401 2.83 25.51 10.79
C ARG A 401 3.03 24.36 11.77
N GLY A 402 2.27 24.40 12.88
CA GLY A 402 2.23 23.36 13.90
C GLY A 402 3.16 23.62 15.08
N ASP A 403 2.77 23.06 16.21
CA ASP A 403 3.40 23.25 17.52
C ASP A 403 4.79 22.57 17.62
N LEU A 404 5.05 21.58 16.77
CA LEU A 404 6.34 20.89 16.71
C LEU A 404 7.35 21.61 15.79
N ALA A 405 6.89 22.46 14.87
CA ALA A 405 7.75 23.09 13.85
C ALA A 405 8.89 23.93 14.43
N PRO A 406 8.69 24.78 15.46
CA PRO A 406 9.78 25.58 16.04
C PRO A 406 10.91 24.72 16.63
N ALA A 407 10.53 23.68 17.42
CA ALA A 407 11.51 22.78 18.03
C ALA A 407 12.26 21.96 16.98
N LEU A 408 11.55 21.47 15.95
CA LEU A 408 12.14 20.72 14.83
C LEU A 408 13.14 21.59 14.06
N GLY A 409 12.77 22.84 13.74
CA GLY A 409 13.62 23.81 13.07
C GLY A 409 14.92 24.07 13.86
N ALA A 410 14.81 24.30 15.17
CA ALA A 410 15.96 24.50 16.04
C ALA A 410 16.93 23.31 16.02
N VAL A 411 16.45 22.06 16.09
CA VAL A 411 17.26 20.84 16.04
C VAL A 411 17.94 20.64 14.67
N LEU A 412 17.26 20.99 13.59
CA LEU A 412 17.82 20.85 12.24
C LEU A 412 18.91 21.89 11.96
N HIS A 413 18.77 23.14 12.46
CA HIS A 413 19.75 24.23 12.29
C HIS A 413 20.98 24.09 13.20
N SER A 414 20.82 23.58 14.44
CA SER A 414 21.92 23.50 15.41
C SER A 414 23.11 22.65 14.98
N ARG A 415 22.99 21.76 14.03
CA ARG A 415 24.06 20.90 13.49
C ARG A 415 24.69 21.42 12.20
N LEU A 416 24.18 22.50 11.61
CA LEU A 416 24.82 23.19 10.47
C LEU A 416 25.96 24.11 10.94
N SER A 417 26.04 24.35 12.26
CA SER A 417 27.02 25.25 12.88
C SER A 417 28.16 24.54 13.63
N ALA A 418 28.21 23.20 13.56
CA ALA A 418 29.25 22.37 14.18
C ALA A 418 29.97 21.52 13.12
#